data_5c4ae4cb8700f3594eef121bd43c5ce0
#
_entry.id   5c4ae4cb8700f3594eef121bd43c5ce0
#
_cell.length_a   1.000
_cell.length_b   1.000
_cell.length_c   1.000
_cell.angle_alpha   90.00
_cell.angle_beta   90.00
_cell.angle_gamma   90.00
#
_symmetry.space_group_name_H-M   'P 1'
#
loop_
_entity.id
_entity.type
_entity.pdbx_description
1 polymer ?
#
loop_
_entity_poly.entity_id
_entity_poly.type
_entity_poly.pdbx_seq_one_letter_code
_entity_poly.pdbx_strand_id
1 'polypeptide(L)'
;EIAAAGGHSLLMVGPPGSGKSMLAQRFAGLLPPMPIEDALESAAMASLAGRFDLAGWAQRPTGQPHHSASAVALVGGGSPPRPGEISLAHHGVLFLDELPEFPRAALEALREPLETGTITIARAARRAEFPARFQLIAAMNPCPCGYLGSATRACRCSPDQVSRYQGKLSGPLLDRIDLHIEVPSLPAQDLLNAPPGESTSDIAARSLAARTLAMARQGCANAALQGQAIDAQAHLSEGAASLLQKAATKLGWSGRSTHRSLKVARTIADLAGSDTIEAAHVAEAVQYRRVLKES
;
A
#
# COMPACT_ATOMS: atom_id res chain seq x y z
N GLU A 1 -3.93 5.49 -8.85
CA GLU A 1 -4.19 6.90 -8.63
C GLU A 1 -4.54 7.18 -7.16
N ILE A 2 -5.61 6.59 -6.61
CA ILE A 2 -6.02 6.76 -5.20
C ILE A 2 -4.87 6.45 -4.22
N ALA A 3 -4.15 5.34 -4.45
CA ALA A 3 -3.02 4.97 -3.61
C ALA A 3 -1.91 6.05 -3.64
N ALA A 4 -1.57 6.58 -4.81
CA ALA A 4 -0.56 7.62 -4.97
C ALA A 4 -0.99 8.95 -4.35
N ALA A 5 -2.21 9.39 -4.61
CA ALA A 5 -2.77 10.64 -4.09
C ALA A 5 -2.87 10.62 -2.55
N GLY A 6 -3.43 9.56 -1.96
CA GLY A 6 -3.67 9.45 -0.52
C GLY A 6 -2.49 8.94 0.30
N GLY A 7 -1.47 8.35 -0.31
CA GLY A 7 -0.39 7.67 0.40
C GLY A 7 -0.78 6.29 0.92
N HIS A 8 -1.78 5.64 0.30
CA HIS A 8 -2.35 4.38 0.78
C HIS A 8 -1.52 3.16 0.37
N SER A 9 -1.43 2.19 1.27
CA SER A 9 -0.87 0.87 0.96
C SER A 9 -1.82 0.08 0.06
N LEU A 10 -1.25 -0.71 -0.88
CA LEU A 10 -2.00 -1.42 -1.92
C LEU A 10 -1.57 -2.89 -1.98
N LEU A 11 -2.56 -3.80 -2.04
CA LEU A 11 -2.38 -5.20 -2.37
C LEU A 11 -3.04 -5.50 -3.72
N MET A 12 -2.26 -5.98 -4.67
CA MET A 12 -2.71 -6.44 -5.98
C MET A 12 -2.82 -7.97 -5.99
N VAL A 13 -4.00 -8.50 -6.29
CA VAL A 13 -4.25 -9.94 -6.42
C VAL A 13 -4.60 -10.26 -7.86
N GLY A 14 -3.94 -11.22 -8.47
CA GLY A 14 -4.24 -11.58 -9.86
C GLY A 14 -3.38 -12.72 -10.38
N PRO A 15 -3.74 -13.33 -11.52
CA PRO A 15 -3.01 -14.44 -12.09
C PRO A 15 -1.60 -14.04 -12.55
N PRO A 16 -0.70 -15.01 -12.77
CA PRO A 16 0.60 -14.75 -13.37
C PRO A 16 0.45 -14.04 -14.73
N GLY A 17 1.31 -13.07 -15.00
CA GLY A 17 1.31 -12.32 -16.27
C GLY A 17 0.23 -11.23 -16.37
N SER A 18 -0.54 -10.93 -15.31
CA SER A 18 -1.55 -9.85 -15.33
C SER A 18 -0.98 -8.42 -15.24
N GLY A 19 0.36 -8.27 -15.18
CA GLY A 19 1.00 -6.94 -15.15
C GLY A 19 1.21 -6.32 -13.78
N LYS A 20 0.97 -7.04 -12.67
CA LYS A 20 1.12 -6.53 -11.29
C LYS A 20 2.48 -5.88 -11.03
N SER A 21 3.57 -6.57 -11.39
CA SER A 21 4.94 -6.07 -11.17
C SER A 21 5.23 -4.84 -12.05
N MET A 22 4.69 -4.79 -13.28
CA MET A 22 4.77 -3.61 -14.15
C MET A 22 4.04 -2.40 -13.54
N LEU A 23 2.84 -2.60 -13.00
CA LEU A 23 2.10 -1.55 -12.32
C LEU A 23 2.85 -1.03 -11.11
N ALA A 24 3.44 -1.92 -10.30
CA ALA A 24 4.23 -1.54 -9.14
C ALA A 24 5.48 -0.73 -9.52
N GLN A 25 6.20 -1.11 -10.57
CA GLN A 25 7.37 -0.37 -11.05
C GLN A 25 7.02 1.04 -11.55
N ARG A 26 5.86 1.19 -12.19
CA ARG A 26 5.37 2.51 -12.66
C ARG A 26 4.78 3.36 -11.54
N PHE A 27 4.42 2.76 -10.42
CA PHE A 27 3.75 3.45 -9.32
C PHE A 27 4.56 4.62 -8.75
N ALA A 28 5.87 4.47 -8.61
CA ALA A 28 6.74 5.54 -8.10
C ALA A 28 6.65 6.83 -8.94
N GLY A 29 6.43 6.71 -10.26
CA GLY A 29 6.24 7.84 -11.17
C GLY A 29 4.91 8.59 -10.99
N LEU A 30 3.98 8.06 -10.20
CA LEU A 30 2.71 8.72 -9.86
C LEU A 30 2.79 9.54 -8.58
N LEU A 31 3.86 9.35 -7.79
CA LEU A 31 3.98 9.98 -6.48
C LEU A 31 4.34 11.46 -6.63
N PRO A 32 3.76 12.33 -5.78
CA PRO A 32 4.14 13.73 -5.71
C PRO A 32 5.64 13.90 -5.46
N PRO A 33 6.25 14.99 -5.94
CA PRO A 33 7.65 15.32 -5.64
C PRO A 33 7.95 15.24 -4.14
N MET A 34 9.18 14.85 -3.80
CA MET A 34 9.59 14.72 -2.41
C MET A 34 10.01 16.09 -1.87
N PRO A 35 9.45 16.57 -0.74
CA PRO A 35 9.92 17.77 -0.08
C PRO A 35 11.40 17.65 0.33
N ILE A 36 12.10 18.77 0.46
CA ILE A 36 13.53 18.78 0.83
C ILE A 36 13.77 18.13 2.18
N GLU A 37 12.88 18.34 3.14
CA GLU A 37 12.97 17.76 4.48
C GLU A 37 12.90 16.23 4.42
N ASP A 38 11.93 15.67 3.68
CA ASP A 38 11.81 14.22 3.44
C ASP A 38 13.03 13.67 2.69
N ALA A 39 13.59 14.44 1.74
CA ALA A 39 14.79 14.07 0.99
C ALA A 39 16.03 13.97 1.88
N LEU A 40 16.18 14.87 2.85
CA LEU A 40 17.26 14.83 3.84
C LEU A 40 17.14 13.60 4.74
N GLU A 41 15.94 13.29 5.25
CA GLU A 41 15.71 12.09 6.07
C GLU A 41 16.02 10.81 5.28
N SER A 42 15.55 10.72 4.04
CA SER A 42 15.81 9.58 3.15
C SER A 42 17.31 9.43 2.84
N ALA A 43 18.01 10.53 2.54
CA ALA A 43 19.47 10.54 2.30
C ALA A 43 20.25 10.11 3.54
N ALA A 44 19.83 10.51 4.75
CA ALA A 44 20.44 10.07 5.99
C ALA A 44 20.33 8.54 6.17
N MET A 45 19.16 7.94 5.86
CA MET A 45 19.00 6.49 5.91
C MET A 45 19.89 5.77 4.90
N ALA A 46 19.95 6.26 3.67
CA ALA A 46 20.84 5.74 2.64
C ALA A 46 22.33 5.84 3.05
N SER A 47 22.74 6.96 3.64
CA SER A 47 24.10 7.18 4.13
C SER A 47 24.47 6.21 5.26
N LEU A 48 23.60 5.99 6.24
CA LEU A 48 23.81 5.02 7.33
C LEU A 48 23.98 3.58 6.82
N ALA A 49 23.35 3.26 5.69
CA ALA A 49 23.52 1.98 5.02
C ALA A 49 24.71 1.92 4.05
N GLY A 50 25.41 3.04 3.82
CA GLY A 50 26.49 3.14 2.83
C GLY A 50 25.99 3.08 1.38
N ARG A 51 24.73 3.47 1.13
CA ARG A 51 24.07 3.44 -0.18
C ARG A 51 23.68 4.82 -0.73
N PHE A 52 24.13 5.90 -0.08
CA PHE A 52 23.83 7.25 -0.56
C PHE A 52 24.54 7.53 -1.88
N ASP A 53 23.77 7.96 -2.87
CA ASP A 53 24.25 8.46 -4.16
C ASP A 53 23.58 9.81 -4.46
N LEU A 54 24.39 10.81 -4.82
CA LEU A 54 23.93 12.15 -5.13
C LEU A 54 23.03 12.18 -6.38
N ALA A 55 23.22 11.27 -7.32
CA ALA A 55 22.37 11.15 -8.51
C ALA A 55 20.91 10.79 -8.15
N GLY A 56 20.69 10.13 -7.01
CA GLY A 56 19.36 9.81 -6.46
C GLY A 56 18.79 10.88 -5.53
N TRP A 57 19.41 12.04 -5.40
CA TRP A 57 18.94 13.10 -4.51
C TRP A 57 17.51 13.53 -4.85
N ALA A 58 16.68 13.66 -3.82
CA ALA A 58 15.26 14.03 -3.91
C ALA A 58 14.37 13.08 -4.76
N GLN A 59 14.90 11.95 -5.19
CA GLN A 59 14.08 10.88 -5.78
C GLN A 59 13.51 10.00 -4.68
N ARG A 60 12.23 9.58 -4.83
CA ARG A 60 11.62 8.67 -3.86
C ARG A 60 12.28 7.31 -3.94
N PRO A 61 12.84 6.79 -2.82
CA PRO A 61 13.46 5.48 -2.82
C PRO A 61 12.43 4.39 -3.14
N THR A 62 12.83 3.42 -3.95
CA THR A 62 12.01 2.25 -4.27
C THR A 62 12.77 1.00 -3.89
N GLY A 63 12.31 0.32 -2.84
CA GLY A 63 12.85 -0.96 -2.39
C GLY A 63 12.05 -2.12 -3.00
N GLN A 64 12.75 -3.13 -3.54
CA GLN A 64 12.14 -4.36 -4.03
C GLN A 64 12.96 -5.57 -3.55
N PRO A 65 12.86 -5.92 -2.25
CA PRO A 65 13.55 -7.10 -1.74
C PRO A 65 12.95 -8.37 -2.35
N HIS A 66 13.82 -9.34 -2.63
CA HIS A 66 13.38 -10.66 -3.09
C HIS A 66 12.60 -11.37 -1.98
N HIS A 67 11.63 -12.21 -2.32
CA HIS A 67 10.76 -12.91 -1.35
C HIS A 67 11.55 -13.83 -0.39
N SER A 68 12.77 -14.26 -0.73
CA SER A 68 13.66 -14.99 0.18
C SER A 68 14.36 -14.13 1.24
N ALA A 69 14.12 -12.81 1.25
CA ALA A 69 14.73 -11.90 2.21
C ALA A 69 14.33 -12.27 3.66
N SER A 70 15.31 -12.33 4.54
CA SER A 70 15.07 -12.59 5.96
C SER A 70 14.42 -11.38 6.66
N ALA A 71 13.81 -11.62 7.83
CA ALA A 71 13.30 -10.52 8.65
C ALA A 71 14.40 -9.50 9.00
N VAL A 72 15.65 -9.95 9.19
CA VAL A 72 16.79 -9.07 9.46
C VAL A 72 17.14 -8.21 8.25
N ALA A 73 17.03 -8.74 7.04
CA ALA A 73 17.26 -7.96 5.83
C ALA A 73 16.20 -6.84 5.67
N LEU A 74 14.93 -7.13 6.02
CA LEU A 74 13.85 -6.15 5.96
C LEU A 74 13.95 -5.10 7.07
N VAL A 75 14.09 -5.54 8.31
CA VAL A 75 14.08 -4.67 9.51
C VAL A 75 15.40 -3.94 9.69
N GLY A 76 16.49 -4.64 9.40
CA GLY A 76 17.83 -4.20 9.74
C GLY A 76 18.42 -4.98 10.91
N GLY A 77 19.66 -4.69 11.26
CA GLY A 77 20.39 -5.41 12.32
C GLY A 77 21.85 -5.04 12.34
N GLY A 78 22.66 -5.93 12.94
CA GLY A 78 24.12 -5.72 13.05
C GLY A 78 24.54 -5.10 14.38
N SER A 79 25.87 -4.93 14.52
CA SER A 79 26.49 -4.25 15.67
C SER A 79 27.66 -3.38 15.12
N PRO A 80 27.47 -2.06 15.00
CA PRO A 80 26.29 -1.25 15.36
C PRO A 80 25.02 -1.57 14.52
N PRO A 81 23.81 -1.26 15.03
CA PRO A 81 22.57 -1.44 14.28
C PRO A 81 22.57 -0.62 12.99
N ARG A 82 22.13 -1.25 11.88
CA ARG A 82 21.99 -0.62 10.56
C ARG A 82 20.55 -0.75 10.07
N PRO A 83 20.02 0.25 9.32
CA PRO A 83 18.69 0.19 8.75
C PRO A 83 18.58 -0.94 7.70
N GLY A 84 17.41 -1.60 7.64
CA GLY A 84 17.06 -2.57 6.61
C GLY A 84 16.27 -1.94 5.47
N GLU A 85 15.78 -2.81 4.55
CA GLU A 85 15.06 -2.37 3.34
C GLU A 85 13.81 -1.53 3.65
N ILE A 86 13.14 -1.78 4.78
CA ILE A 86 11.96 -1.00 5.20
C ILE A 86 12.34 0.45 5.51
N SER A 87 13.42 0.67 6.26
CA SER A 87 13.89 2.03 6.58
C SER A 87 14.56 2.70 5.39
N LEU A 88 15.16 1.94 4.48
CA LEU A 88 15.70 2.45 3.22
C LEU A 88 14.61 2.91 2.25
N ALA A 89 13.39 2.38 2.37
CA ALA A 89 12.23 2.82 1.62
C ALA A 89 11.51 4.04 2.26
N HIS A 90 12.09 4.66 3.30
CA HIS A 90 11.50 5.81 3.99
C HIS A 90 11.19 6.96 3.03
N HIS A 91 9.96 7.51 3.12
CA HIS A 91 9.37 8.49 2.19
C HIS A 91 9.21 8.01 0.73
N GLY A 92 9.37 6.71 0.49
CA GLY A 92 9.29 6.08 -0.81
C GLY A 92 8.32 4.89 -0.86
N VAL A 93 8.67 3.91 -1.67
CA VAL A 93 7.86 2.72 -1.95
C VAL A 93 8.62 1.46 -1.57
N LEU A 94 7.97 0.59 -0.81
CA LEU A 94 8.42 -0.79 -0.63
C LEU A 94 7.51 -1.71 -1.46
N PHE A 95 8.05 -2.29 -2.51
CA PHE A 95 7.33 -3.25 -3.35
C PHE A 95 7.67 -4.69 -2.93
N LEU A 96 6.66 -5.47 -2.55
CA LEU A 96 6.78 -6.87 -2.18
C LEU A 96 6.01 -7.72 -3.20
N ASP A 97 6.72 -8.31 -4.15
CA ASP A 97 6.14 -9.28 -5.08
C ASP A 97 6.06 -10.67 -4.45
N GLU A 98 5.09 -11.47 -4.87
CA GLU A 98 4.84 -12.80 -4.33
C GLU A 98 4.70 -12.79 -2.78
N LEU A 99 3.93 -11.86 -2.27
CA LEU A 99 3.82 -11.58 -0.83
C LEU A 99 3.67 -12.83 0.06
N PRO A 100 2.85 -13.88 -0.26
CA PRO A 100 2.74 -15.08 0.57
C PRO A 100 3.99 -15.98 0.57
N GLU A 101 4.99 -15.71 -0.29
CA GLU A 101 6.23 -16.50 -0.33
C GLU A 101 7.32 -15.95 0.60
N PHE A 102 7.13 -14.75 1.16
CA PHE A 102 8.01 -14.23 2.20
C PHE A 102 7.94 -15.06 3.48
N PRO A 103 9.05 -15.22 4.21
CA PRO A 103 9.04 -15.84 5.53
C PRO A 103 8.04 -15.13 6.46
N ARG A 104 7.28 -15.91 7.24
CA ARG A 104 6.27 -15.36 8.16
C ARG A 104 6.83 -14.27 9.09
N ALA A 105 8.03 -14.49 9.62
CA ALA A 105 8.70 -13.51 10.48
C ALA A 105 8.98 -12.18 9.76
N ALA A 106 9.27 -12.22 8.47
CA ALA A 106 9.47 -11.03 7.64
C ALA A 106 8.16 -10.26 7.42
N LEU A 107 7.06 -10.98 7.16
CA LEU A 107 5.73 -10.38 7.02
C LEU A 107 5.21 -9.75 8.32
N GLU A 108 5.38 -10.44 9.45
CA GLU A 108 4.97 -9.92 10.75
C GLU A 108 5.77 -8.67 11.16
N ALA A 109 7.04 -8.58 10.73
CA ALA A 109 7.89 -7.42 11.00
C ALA A 109 7.41 -6.12 10.29
N LEU A 110 6.59 -6.23 9.24
CA LEU A 110 5.97 -5.06 8.58
C LEU A 110 4.88 -4.39 9.43
N ARG A 111 4.32 -5.08 10.43
CA ARG A 111 3.15 -4.60 11.16
C ARG A 111 3.43 -3.35 11.98
N GLU A 112 4.57 -3.30 12.65
CA GLU A 112 4.99 -2.15 13.45
C GLU A 112 5.17 -0.90 12.57
N PRO A 113 6.04 -0.91 11.54
CA PRO A 113 6.28 0.28 10.73
C PRO A 113 5.06 0.75 9.93
N LEU A 114 4.17 -0.14 9.50
CA LEU A 114 2.91 0.24 8.85
C LEU A 114 1.93 0.96 9.78
N GLU A 115 2.13 0.88 11.09
CA GLU A 115 1.30 1.54 12.09
C GLU A 115 1.97 2.78 12.68
N THR A 116 3.23 2.65 13.08
CA THR A 116 3.97 3.70 13.81
C THR A 116 4.82 4.59 12.90
N GLY A 117 5.18 4.12 11.70
CA GLY A 117 6.13 4.80 10.82
C GLY A 117 7.58 4.71 11.31
N THR A 118 7.88 3.82 12.27
CA THR A 118 9.24 3.59 12.82
C THR A 118 9.51 2.10 12.99
N ILE A 119 10.78 1.74 13.08
CA ILE A 119 11.26 0.40 13.42
C ILE A 119 12.22 0.49 14.59
N THR A 120 12.00 -0.33 15.61
CA THR A 120 12.92 -0.46 16.74
C THR A 120 13.76 -1.73 16.60
N ILE A 121 15.09 -1.56 16.55
CA ILE A 121 16.05 -2.67 16.61
C ILE A 121 16.64 -2.72 18.01
N ALA A 122 16.33 -3.76 18.77
CA ALA A 122 16.90 -4.01 20.08
C ALA A 122 17.91 -5.18 19.99
N ARG A 123 19.15 -4.94 20.39
CA ARG A 123 20.22 -5.96 20.47
C ARG A 123 21.02 -5.77 21.77
N ALA A 124 21.08 -6.81 22.57
CA ALA A 124 21.86 -6.90 23.81
C ALA A 124 22.05 -5.57 24.60
N ALA A 125 23.04 -4.77 24.21
CA ALA A 125 23.38 -3.52 24.90
C ALA A 125 22.97 -2.25 24.13
N ARG A 126 22.31 -2.36 22.96
CA ARG A 126 21.98 -1.18 22.09
C ARG A 126 20.56 -1.28 21.57
N ARG A 127 19.85 -0.17 21.66
CA ARG A 127 18.56 0.06 21.00
C ARG A 127 18.73 1.19 20.01
N ALA A 128 18.25 0.97 18.79
CA ALA A 128 18.19 2.01 17.75
C ALA A 128 16.78 2.04 17.17
N GLU A 129 16.28 3.23 16.92
CA GLU A 129 15.02 3.46 16.23
C GLU A 129 15.32 4.12 14.89
N PHE A 130 14.72 3.58 13.82
CA PHE A 130 14.86 4.10 12.46
C PHE A 130 13.50 4.53 11.94
N PRO A 131 13.41 5.65 11.22
CA PRO A 131 12.18 6.04 10.55
C PRO A 131 11.85 5.02 9.44
N ALA A 132 10.56 4.78 9.24
CA ALA A 132 10.05 3.78 8.33
C ALA A 132 8.66 4.16 7.77
N ARG A 133 8.50 5.42 7.36
CA ARG A 133 7.29 5.91 6.68
C ARG A 133 7.40 5.62 5.20
N PHE A 134 6.91 4.49 4.77
CA PHE A 134 6.92 4.06 3.38
C PHE A 134 5.52 3.70 2.91
N GLN A 135 5.32 3.68 1.61
CA GLN A 135 4.11 3.18 1.00
C GLN A 135 4.31 1.73 0.58
N LEU A 136 3.54 0.81 1.17
CA LEU A 136 3.60 -0.61 0.82
C LEU A 136 2.78 -0.85 -0.44
N ILE A 137 3.44 -1.34 -1.48
CA ILE A 137 2.79 -1.93 -2.66
C ILE A 137 3.11 -3.41 -2.64
N ALA A 138 2.09 -4.25 -2.62
CA ALA A 138 2.27 -5.70 -2.57
C ALA A 138 1.55 -6.38 -3.73
N ALA A 139 2.07 -7.49 -4.18
CA ALA A 139 1.45 -8.31 -5.21
C ALA A 139 1.43 -9.77 -4.79
N MET A 140 0.35 -10.48 -5.14
CA MET A 140 0.22 -11.92 -4.94
C MET A 140 -0.62 -12.57 -6.01
N ASN A 141 -0.48 -13.88 -6.15
CA ASN A 141 -1.42 -14.69 -6.89
C ASN A 141 -2.63 -15.07 -6.00
N PRO A 142 -3.79 -15.37 -6.58
CA PRO A 142 -4.99 -15.71 -5.79
C PRO A 142 -4.92 -17.10 -5.13
N CYS A 143 -4.01 -17.98 -5.60
CA CYS A 143 -3.80 -19.34 -5.11
C CYS A 143 -2.40 -19.84 -5.52
N PRO A 144 -1.93 -21.02 -5.03
CA PRO A 144 -0.61 -21.55 -5.39
C PRO A 144 -0.38 -21.74 -6.90
N CYS A 145 -1.39 -22.17 -7.66
CA CYS A 145 -1.26 -22.29 -9.12
C CYS A 145 -1.46 -20.96 -9.86
N GLY A 146 -2.00 -19.93 -9.18
CA GLY A 146 -2.19 -18.59 -9.71
C GLY A 146 -3.49 -18.37 -10.50
N TYR A 147 -4.34 -19.38 -10.72
CA TYR A 147 -5.46 -19.30 -11.68
C TYR A 147 -6.85 -19.35 -11.04
N LEU A 148 -6.97 -19.19 -9.72
CA LEU A 148 -8.27 -19.08 -9.06
C LEU A 148 -9.01 -17.83 -9.57
N GLY A 149 -10.25 -18.03 -10.09
CA GLY A 149 -11.04 -16.94 -10.68
C GLY A 149 -10.59 -16.49 -12.08
N SER A 150 -9.56 -17.14 -12.68
CA SER A 150 -9.10 -16.78 -14.02
C SER A 150 -10.07 -17.24 -15.10
N ALA A 151 -10.39 -16.34 -16.03
CA ALA A 151 -11.20 -16.67 -17.22
C ALA A 151 -10.41 -17.46 -18.30
N THR A 152 -9.06 -17.41 -18.26
CA THR A 152 -8.21 -17.98 -19.31
C THR A 152 -7.73 -19.40 -19.01
N ARG A 153 -7.69 -19.79 -17.72
CA ARG A 153 -7.21 -21.11 -17.29
C ARG A 153 -7.89 -21.55 -16.01
N ALA A 154 -8.33 -22.82 -15.95
CA ALA A 154 -8.95 -23.40 -14.77
C ALA A 154 -7.95 -23.57 -13.61
N CYS A 155 -8.36 -23.21 -12.40
CA CYS A 155 -7.61 -23.47 -11.19
C CYS A 155 -7.55 -24.99 -10.89
N ARG A 156 -6.40 -25.47 -10.43
CA ARG A 156 -6.16 -26.87 -10.06
C ARG A 156 -5.99 -27.07 -8.55
N CYS A 157 -6.10 -26.02 -7.77
CA CYS A 157 -5.92 -26.07 -6.33
C CYS A 157 -7.20 -26.55 -5.64
N SER A 158 -7.06 -27.40 -4.62
CA SER A 158 -8.16 -27.70 -3.73
C SER A 158 -8.48 -26.49 -2.83
N PRO A 159 -9.70 -26.38 -2.28
CA PRO A 159 -10.05 -25.32 -1.33
C PRO A 159 -9.05 -25.21 -0.16
N ASP A 160 -8.60 -26.34 0.39
CA ASP A 160 -7.61 -26.38 1.47
C ASP A 160 -6.24 -25.82 1.05
N GLN A 161 -5.83 -26.02 -0.20
CA GLN A 161 -4.58 -25.46 -0.72
C GLN A 161 -4.70 -23.93 -0.87
N VAL A 162 -5.85 -23.45 -1.33
CA VAL A 162 -6.13 -22.01 -1.44
C VAL A 162 -6.13 -21.37 -0.06
N SER A 163 -6.89 -21.93 0.88
CA SER A 163 -6.98 -21.43 2.25
C SER A 163 -5.62 -21.38 2.96
N ARG A 164 -4.82 -22.45 2.82
CA ARG A 164 -3.44 -22.50 3.37
C ARG A 164 -2.53 -21.45 2.75
N TYR A 165 -2.65 -21.20 1.45
CA TYR A 165 -1.84 -20.21 0.75
C TYR A 165 -2.20 -18.78 1.19
N GLN A 166 -3.48 -18.44 1.18
CA GLN A 166 -3.96 -17.13 1.61
C GLN A 166 -3.74 -16.92 3.13
N GLY A 167 -3.88 -17.96 3.94
CA GLY A 167 -3.63 -17.95 5.38
C GLY A 167 -2.17 -17.75 5.80
N LYS A 168 -1.20 -17.74 4.85
CA LYS A 168 0.16 -17.27 5.13
C LYS A 168 0.17 -15.78 5.52
N LEU A 169 -0.79 -15.00 5.02
CA LEU A 169 -0.97 -13.59 5.37
C LEU A 169 -1.88 -13.50 6.59
N SER A 170 -1.38 -12.91 7.67
CA SER A 170 -2.19 -12.73 8.87
C SER A 170 -3.26 -11.64 8.67
N GLY A 171 -4.45 -11.85 9.26
CA GLY A 171 -5.50 -10.84 9.27
C GLY A 171 -5.00 -9.47 9.74
N PRO A 172 -4.22 -9.37 10.85
CA PRO A 172 -3.62 -8.11 11.30
C PRO A 172 -2.69 -7.43 10.30
N LEU A 173 -2.00 -8.16 9.42
CA LEU A 173 -1.20 -7.57 8.34
C LEU A 173 -2.12 -7.04 7.23
N LEU A 174 -3.08 -7.84 6.78
CA LEU A 174 -4.06 -7.45 5.75
C LEU A 174 -4.87 -6.23 6.17
N ASP A 175 -5.24 -6.14 7.44
CA ASP A 175 -5.92 -4.97 7.99
C ASP A 175 -5.11 -3.68 7.87
N ARG A 176 -3.78 -3.76 7.77
CA ARG A 176 -2.90 -2.60 7.60
C ARG A 176 -2.69 -2.16 6.16
N ILE A 177 -3.18 -2.93 5.21
CA ILE A 177 -3.19 -2.57 3.79
C ILE A 177 -4.54 -1.91 3.47
N ASP A 178 -4.52 -0.69 2.94
CA ASP A 178 -5.73 0.11 2.78
C ASP A 178 -6.58 -0.33 1.58
N LEU A 179 -5.92 -0.67 0.48
CA LEU A 179 -6.55 -1.01 -0.81
C LEU A 179 -6.20 -2.44 -1.21
N HIS A 180 -7.22 -3.24 -1.50
CA HIS A 180 -7.07 -4.56 -2.09
C HIS A 180 -7.75 -4.54 -3.46
N ILE A 181 -7.00 -4.84 -4.53
CA ILE A 181 -7.54 -4.84 -5.89
C ILE A 181 -7.29 -6.16 -6.61
N GLU A 182 -8.21 -6.53 -7.47
CA GLU A 182 -8.01 -7.59 -8.44
C GLU A 182 -7.39 -7.03 -9.71
N VAL A 183 -6.35 -7.69 -10.21
CA VAL A 183 -5.72 -7.37 -11.49
C VAL A 183 -5.97 -8.56 -12.43
N PRO A 184 -7.03 -8.52 -13.25
CA PRO A 184 -7.38 -9.62 -14.13
C PRO A 184 -6.34 -9.79 -15.24
N SER A 185 -6.25 -10.99 -15.80
CA SER A 185 -5.50 -11.20 -17.05
C SER A 185 -6.25 -10.58 -18.22
N LEU A 186 -5.55 -9.85 -19.06
CA LEU A 186 -6.10 -9.35 -20.32
C LEU A 186 -6.00 -10.44 -21.40
N PRO A 187 -7.05 -10.64 -22.21
CA PRO A 187 -6.97 -11.48 -23.39
C PRO A 187 -5.88 -10.98 -24.35
N ALA A 188 -5.19 -11.89 -25.05
CA ALA A 188 -4.13 -11.53 -25.98
C ALA A 188 -4.58 -10.55 -27.08
N GLN A 189 -5.84 -10.67 -27.52
CA GLN A 189 -6.44 -9.76 -28.52
C GLN A 189 -6.55 -8.33 -27.99
N ASP A 190 -6.91 -8.16 -26.71
CA ASP A 190 -7.06 -6.85 -26.09
C ASP A 190 -5.68 -6.19 -25.90
N LEU A 191 -4.64 -6.98 -25.58
CA LEU A 191 -3.27 -6.48 -25.46
C LEU A 191 -2.71 -5.94 -26.78
N LEU A 192 -3.10 -6.54 -27.92
CA LEU A 192 -2.61 -6.15 -29.24
C LEU A 192 -3.41 -4.99 -29.84
N ASN A 193 -4.68 -4.83 -29.50
CA ASN A 193 -5.60 -3.90 -30.13
C ASN A 193 -6.06 -2.77 -29.17
N ALA A 194 -5.69 -2.80 -27.89
CA ALA A 194 -6.07 -1.75 -26.97
C ALA A 194 -5.48 -0.40 -27.37
N PRO A 195 -6.28 0.68 -27.37
CA PRO A 195 -5.74 2.01 -27.53
C PRO A 195 -4.75 2.32 -26.39
N PRO A 196 -3.80 3.25 -26.61
CA PRO A 196 -2.93 3.73 -25.53
C PRO A 196 -3.78 4.19 -24.34
N GLY A 197 -3.42 3.72 -23.13
CA GLY A 197 -4.01 4.21 -21.90
C GLY A 197 -3.58 5.65 -21.58
N GLU A 198 -4.12 6.21 -20.50
CA GLU A 198 -3.68 7.50 -19.99
C GLU A 198 -2.18 7.53 -19.69
N SER A 199 -1.55 8.67 -19.92
CA SER A 199 -0.12 8.82 -19.62
C SER A 199 0.14 8.85 -18.12
N THR A 200 1.35 8.42 -17.70
CA THR A 200 1.79 8.55 -16.32
C THR A 200 1.75 10.00 -15.83
N SER A 201 2.05 10.96 -16.71
CA SER A 201 2.02 12.40 -16.39
C SER A 201 0.62 12.90 -16.06
N ASP A 202 -0.41 12.46 -16.79
CA ASP A 202 -1.79 12.89 -16.55
C ASP A 202 -2.31 12.35 -15.21
N ILE A 203 -2.05 11.08 -14.92
CA ILE A 203 -2.42 10.46 -13.65
C ILE A 203 -1.64 11.09 -12.48
N ALA A 204 -0.33 11.36 -12.67
CA ALA A 204 0.50 12.02 -11.67
C ALA A 204 0.02 13.44 -11.37
N ALA A 205 -0.42 14.19 -12.38
CA ALA A 205 -0.97 15.53 -12.19
C ALA A 205 -2.24 15.52 -11.32
N ARG A 206 -3.18 14.59 -11.55
CA ARG A 206 -4.38 14.44 -10.71
C ARG A 206 -4.03 13.99 -9.29
N SER A 207 -3.08 13.06 -9.16
CA SER A 207 -2.59 12.60 -7.85
C SER A 207 -1.96 13.75 -7.06
N LEU A 208 -1.17 14.61 -7.73
CA LEU A 208 -0.57 15.79 -7.11
C LEU A 208 -1.62 16.82 -6.69
N ALA A 209 -2.62 17.08 -7.53
CA ALA A 209 -3.70 18.02 -7.20
C ALA A 209 -4.47 17.57 -5.95
N ALA A 210 -4.90 16.31 -5.88
CA ALA A 210 -5.58 15.75 -4.72
C ALA A 210 -4.69 15.75 -3.45
N ARG A 211 -3.40 15.43 -3.59
CA ARG A 211 -2.43 15.53 -2.49
C ARG A 211 -2.29 16.96 -1.99
N THR A 212 -2.26 17.94 -2.88
CA THR A 212 -2.17 19.37 -2.51
C THR A 212 -3.37 19.81 -1.69
N LEU A 213 -4.58 19.38 -2.05
CA LEU A 213 -5.80 19.62 -1.27
C LEU A 213 -5.69 19.03 0.16
N ALA A 214 -5.24 17.78 0.26
CA ALA A 214 -5.05 17.14 1.57
C ALA A 214 -3.99 17.87 2.42
N MET A 215 -2.85 18.24 1.82
CA MET A 215 -1.79 18.97 2.52
C MET A 215 -2.24 20.36 2.98
N ALA A 216 -2.99 21.09 2.15
CA ALA A 216 -3.54 22.39 2.52
C ALA A 216 -4.57 22.30 3.65
N ARG A 217 -5.41 21.26 3.66
CA ARG A 217 -6.45 21.04 4.66
C ARG A 217 -5.90 20.60 6.01
N GLN A 218 -4.93 19.69 6.04
CA GLN A 218 -4.54 18.95 7.24
C GLN A 218 -3.02 18.74 7.44
N GLY A 219 -2.18 19.27 6.56
CA GLY A 219 -0.72 19.18 6.67
C GLY A 219 -0.11 17.79 6.43
N CYS A 220 -0.92 16.78 6.05
CA CYS A 220 -0.44 15.43 5.78
C CYS A 220 -1.30 14.71 4.73
N ALA A 221 -0.78 13.61 4.20
CA ALA A 221 -1.55 12.72 3.32
C ALA A 221 -2.73 12.07 4.07
N ASN A 222 -3.80 11.73 3.35
CA ASN A 222 -5.00 11.14 3.97
C ASN A 222 -4.71 9.83 4.71
N ALA A 223 -3.83 8.98 4.21
CA ALA A 223 -3.43 7.75 4.89
C ALA A 223 -2.73 7.99 6.24
N ALA A 224 -2.09 9.14 6.41
CA ALA A 224 -1.38 9.50 7.65
C ALA A 224 -2.28 10.07 8.75
N LEU A 225 -3.57 10.37 8.47
CA LEU A 225 -4.51 10.83 9.49
C LEU A 225 -4.66 9.79 10.60
N GLN A 226 -4.72 10.25 11.86
CA GLN A 226 -4.85 9.40 13.03
C GLN A 226 -5.84 9.94 14.04
N GLY A 227 -6.47 9.03 14.79
CA GLY A 227 -7.36 9.38 15.90
C GLY A 227 -8.49 10.34 15.51
N GLN A 228 -8.74 11.34 16.33
CA GLN A 228 -9.80 12.34 16.12
C GLN A 228 -9.62 13.20 14.85
N ALA A 229 -8.41 13.31 14.32
CA ALA A 229 -8.17 14.03 13.07
C ALA A 229 -8.88 13.38 11.87
N ILE A 230 -9.12 12.07 11.91
CA ILE A 230 -9.88 11.37 10.85
C ILE A 230 -11.31 11.91 10.82
N ASP A 231 -11.97 11.94 11.96
CA ASP A 231 -13.37 12.38 12.08
C ASP A 231 -13.50 13.88 11.77
N ALA A 232 -12.53 14.68 12.23
CA ALA A 232 -12.52 16.13 11.99
C ALA A 232 -12.35 16.50 10.51
N GLN A 233 -11.64 15.69 9.72
CA GLN A 233 -11.38 15.95 8.29
C GLN A 233 -12.30 15.16 7.35
N ALA A 234 -13.04 14.18 7.86
CA ALA A 234 -13.99 13.39 7.10
C ALA A 234 -15.38 14.03 7.14
N HIS A 235 -15.58 15.08 6.36
CA HIS A 235 -16.89 15.69 6.21
C HIS A 235 -17.81 14.75 5.40
N LEU A 236 -18.56 13.88 6.12
CA LEU A 236 -19.49 12.93 5.52
C LEU A 236 -20.87 13.57 5.29
N SER A 237 -21.46 13.37 4.11
CA SER A 237 -22.89 13.57 3.93
C SER A 237 -23.69 12.51 4.72
N GLU A 238 -24.96 12.79 5.03
CA GLU A 238 -25.83 11.84 5.76
C GLU A 238 -25.90 10.48 5.03
N GLY A 239 -26.00 10.51 3.71
CA GLY A 239 -26.01 9.31 2.86
C GLY A 239 -24.71 8.52 2.97
N ALA A 240 -23.56 9.20 2.97
CA ALA A 240 -22.24 8.60 3.14
C ALA A 240 -22.06 7.94 4.51
N ALA A 241 -22.47 8.63 5.58
CA ALA A 241 -22.41 8.13 6.94
C ALA A 241 -23.28 6.86 7.12
N SER A 242 -24.52 6.89 6.62
CA SER A 242 -25.43 5.73 6.63
C SER A 242 -24.85 4.54 5.85
N LEU A 243 -24.28 4.78 4.67
CA LEU A 243 -23.67 3.72 3.86
C LEU A 243 -22.45 3.11 4.55
N LEU A 244 -21.56 3.93 5.09
CA LEU A 244 -20.37 3.47 5.82
C LEU A 244 -20.75 2.59 7.03
N GLN A 245 -21.74 3.02 7.82
CA GLN A 245 -22.24 2.27 8.95
C GLN A 245 -22.83 0.92 8.54
N LYS A 246 -23.67 0.89 7.48
CA LYS A 246 -24.24 -0.35 6.95
C LYS A 246 -23.15 -1.30 6.42
N ALA A 247 -22.15 -0.76 5.72
CA ALA A 247 -21.04 -1.55 5.22
C ALA A 247 -20.20 -2.14 6.36
N ALA A 248 -19.87 -1.33 7.38
CA ALA A 248 -19.10 -1.76 8.53
C ALA A 248 -19.84 -2.90 9.28
N THR A 249 -21.14 -2.77 9.52
CA THR A 249 -21.96 -3.79 10.17
C THR A 249 -22.03 -5.08 9.32
N LYS A 250 -22.35 -4.94 8.02
CA LYS A 250 -22.53 -6.10 7.12
C LYS A 250 -21.23 -6.89 6.89
N LEU A 251 -20.10 -6.21 6.88
CA LEU A 251 -18.78 -6.80 6.62
C LEU A 251 -18.00 -7.13 7.90
N GLY A 252 -18.58 -6.89 9.08
CA GLY A 252 -17.94 -7.17 10.37
C GLY A 252 -16.66 -6.36 10.61
N TRP A 253 -16.59 -5.12 10.11
CA TRP A 253 -15.39 -4.32 10.21
C TRP A 253 -15.09 -3.86 11.63
N SER A 254 -13.80 -3.90 11.98
CA SER A 254 -13.29 -3.23 13.18
C SER A 254 -13.33 -1.70 13.01
N GLY A 255 -13.23 -0.95 14.09
CA GLY A 255 -13.09 0.51 14.02
C GLY A 255 -11.88 0.93 13.16
N ARG A 256 -10.77 0.16 13.21
CA ARG A 256 -9.58 0.39 12.37
C ARG A 256 -9.90 0.23 10.88
N SER A 257 -10.59 -0.83 10.49
CA SER A 257 -11.00 -1.06 9.10
C SER A 257 -11.93 0.02 8.60
N THR A 258 -12.86 0.48 9.45
CA THR A 258 -13.77 1.59 9.13
C THR A 258 -13.01 2.89 8.90
N HIS A 259 -12.08 3.27 9.78
CA HIS A 259 -11.25 4.46 9.61
C HIS A 259 -10.37 4.40 8.36
N ARG A 260 -9.83 3.23 8.02
CA ARG A 260 -9.06 3.07 6.77
C ARG A 260 -9.92 3.30 5.54
N SER A 261 -11.12 2.72 5.50
CA SER A 261 -12.07 2.96 4.41
C SER A 261 -12.47 4.43 4.32
N LEU A 262 -12.61 5.11 5.45
CA LEU A 262 -12.92 6.53 5.52
C LEU A 262 -11.78 7.39 4.93
N LYS A 263 -10.52 7.08 5.25
CA LYS A 263 -9.34 7.74 4.65
C LYS A 263 -9.28 7.55 3.13
N VAL A 264 -9.60 6.36 2.64
CA VAL A 264 -9.68 6.07 1.21
C VAL A 264 -10.83 6.87 0.56
N ALA A 265 -12.03 6.90 1.19
CA ALA A 265 -13.15 7.68 0.70
C ALA A 265 -12.84 9.19 0.66
N ARG A 266 -12.07 9.73 1.64
CA ARG A 266 -11.59 11.11 1.61
C ARG A 266 -10.66 11.37 0.42
N THR A 267 -9.78 10.43 0.10
CA THR A 267 -8.89 10.55 -1.06
C THR A 267 -9.67 10.52 -2.37
N ILE A 268 -10.68 9.66 -2.48
CA ILE A 268 -11.55 9.61 -3.67
C ILE A 268 -12.30 10.94 -3.83
N ALA A 269 -12.81 11.51 -2.74
CA ALA A 269 -13.46 12.81 -2.76
C ALA A 269 -12.50 13.95 -3.14
N ASP A 270 -11.24 13.93 -2.66
CA ASP A 270 -10.20 14.89 -3.06
C ASP A 270 -9.88 14.79 -4.56
N LEU A 271 -9.80 13.57 -5.11
CA LEU A 271 -9.64 13.33 -6.54
C LEU A 271 -10.83 13.83 -7.38
N ALA A 272 -12.03 13.78 -6.81
CA ALA A 272 -13.24 14.32 -7.41
C ALA A 272 -13.41 15.84 -7.20
N GLY A 273 -12.49 16.51 -6.48
CA GLY A 273 -12.60 17.92 -6.15
C GLY A 273 -13.77 18.26 -5.20
N SER A 274 -14.20 17.28 -4.39
CA SER A 274 -15.34 17.42 -3.46
C SER A 274 -14.85 17.66 -2.03
N ASP A 275 -15.34 18.72 -1.39
CA ASP A 275 -15.07 19.00 0.03
C ASP A 275 -15.76 17.99 0.94
N THR A 276 -16.92 17.48 0.52
CA THR A 276 -17.73 16.51 1.27
C THR A 276 -17.55 15.11 0.71
N ILE A 277 -17.45 14.12 1.60
CA ILE A 277 -17.44 12.70 1.22
C ILE A 277 -18.89 12.28 0.96
N GLU A 278 -19.21 11.99 -0.29
CA GLU A 278 -20.52 11.54 -0.73
C GLU A 278 -20.65 10.01 -0.68
N ALA A 279 -21.88 9.50 -0.76
CA ALA A 279 -22.16 8.07 -0.74
C ALA A 279 -21.42 7.30 -1.86
N ALA A 280 -21.22 7.92 -3.03
CA ALA A 280 -20.46 7.32 -4.14
C ALA A 280 -19.00 7.07 -3.76
N HIS A 281 -18.34 8.01 -3.07
CA HIS A 281 -16.96 7.88 -2.62
C HIS A 281 -16.79 6.75 -1.59
N VAL A 282 -17.76 6.62 -0.67
CA VAL A 282 -17.79 5.51 0.29
C VAL A 282 -18.05 4.18 -0.41
N ALA A 283 -18.98 4.14 -1.37
CA ALA A 283 -19.28 2.92 -2.12
C ALA A 283 -18.04 2.38 -2.85
N GLU A 284 -17.27 3.26 -3.49
CA GLU A 284 -16.02 2.91 -4.14
C GLU A 284 -14.96 2.43 -3.13
N ALA A 285 -14.73 3.17 -2.03
CA ALA A 285 -13.78 2.78 -0.99
C ALA A 285 -14.07 1.40 -0.38
N VAL A 286 -15.36 1.06 -0.21
CA VAL A 286 -15.79 -0.24 0.30
C VAL A 286 -15.42 -1.39 -0.65
N GLN A 287 -15.41 -1.17 -1.97
CA GLN A 287 -15.05 -2.20 -2.95
C GLN A 287 -13.59 -2.64 -2.79
N TYR A 288 -12.70 -1.72 -2.46
CA TYR A 288 -11.27 -2.00 -2.28
C TYR A 288 -10.92 -2.81 -1.01
N ARG A 289 -11.90 -3.23 -0.23
CA ARG A 289 -11.68 -4.11 0.94
C ARG A 289 -12.35 -5.48 0.82
N ARG A 290 -12.80 -5.87 -0.37
CA ARG A 290 -13.57 -7.11 -0.59
C ARG A 290 -12.78 -8.23 -1.26
N VAL A 291 -11.57 -7.98 -1.76
CA VAL A 291 -10.86 -8.90 -2.66
C VAL A 291 -10.41 -10.19 -1.96
N LEU A 292 -10.06 -10.12 -0.70
CA LEU A 292 -9.75 -11.30 0.11
C LEU A 292 -10.92 -11.53 1.06
N LYS A 293 -11.92 -12.32 0.66
CA LYS A 293 -12.96 -12.80 1.55
C LYS A 293 -12.34 -13.85 2.48
N GLU A 294 -12.53 -13.66 3.77
CA GLU A 294 -12.42 -14.77 4.72
C GLU A 294 -13.37 -15.86 4.26
N SER A 295 -12.81 -17.02 3.87
CA SER A 295 -13.54 -18.24 3.50
C SER A 295 -14.00 -18.96 4.75
#